data_6ac8fa4a5d7a676d1c724ef60893e48e
#
_entry.id   6ac8fa4a5d7a676d1c724ef60893e48e
#
_cell.length_a   1.000
_cell.length_b   1.000
_cell.length_c   1.000
_cell.angle_alpha   90.00
_cell.angle_beta   90.00
_cell.angle_gamma   90.00
#
_symmetry.space_group_name_H-M   'P 1'
#
loop_
_entity.id
_entity.type
_entity.pdbx_description
1 polymer ?
#
loop_
_entity_poly.entity_id
_entity_poly.type
_entity_poly.pdbx_seq_one_letter_code
_entity_poly.pdbx_strand_id
1 'polypeptide(L)'
;MSEAAVKRMTLGEFLRWEDGTDTRYELLAGQPMAIAPPAPPHGFLAARLCARIEGALQSRRPCMVQIEAGIARPDRDDTCYVADLAVTCKSPRSGEQLISDPVLIAEVLSPTTGLHDRHTKVADYRRIASVEEILLIDSTSIFAEVLRREGDRWITEIVRGPLATLSLVSIGLTATMSELYEGIDLPDQGAATRPMG
;
A
#
# COMPACT_ATOMS: atom_id res chain seq x y z
N MET A 1 34.46 6.45 -21.58
CA MET A 1 34.46 5.47 -20.46
C MET A 1 33.09 4.78 -20.55
N SER A 2 33.07 3.49 -20.84
CA SER A 2 31.80 2.72 -20.93
C SER A 2 31.27 2.53 -19.51
N GLU A 3 30.11 3.11 -19.23
CA GLU A 3 29.34 2.84 -18.01
C GLU A 3 28.99 1.34 -18.04
N ALA A 4 29.51 0.59 -17.07
CA ALA A 4 29.20 -0.83 -16.97
C ALA A 4 27.69 -0.94 -16.78
N ALA A 5 27.00 -1.56 -17.73
CA ALA A 5 25.55 -1.77 -17.68
C ALA A 5 25.24 -2.51 -16.38
N VAL A 6 24.53 -1.85 -15.45
CA VAL A 6 24.09 -2.49 -14.20
C VAL A 6 23.22 -3.68 -14.60
N LYS A 7 23.66 -4.88 -14.20
CA LYS A 7 22.92 -6.12 -14.50
C LYS A 7 21.54 -6.02 -13.85
N ARG A 8 20.51 -6.01 -14.66
CA ARG A 8 19.12 -6.02 -14.18
C ARG A 8 18.74 -7.42 -13.76
N MET A 9 17.98 -7.52 -12.67
CA MET A 9 17.45 -8.78 -12.15
C MET A 9 16.05 -9.03 -12.68
N THR A 10 15.73 -10.28 -12.95
CA THR A 10 14.35 -10.74 -13.07
C THR A 10 13.73 -10.90 -11.68
N LEU A 11 12.40 -10.97 -11.61
CA LEU A 11 11.68 -11.25 -10.37
C LEU A 11 12.16 -12.56 -9.72
N GLY A 12 12.36 -13.61 -10.53
CA GLY A 12 12.83 -14.89 -10.02
C GLY A 12 14.27 -14.85 -9.49
N GLU A 13 15.16 -14.00 -10.04
CA GLU A 13 16.49 -13.76 -9.49
C GLU A 13 16.39 -12.97 -8.19
N PHE A 14 15.55 -11.92 -8.14
CA PHE A 14 15.35 -11.08 -6.98
C PHE A 14 14.83 -11.85 -5.76
N LEU A 15 13.82 -12.71 -5.94
CA LEU A 15 13.26 -13.52 -4.86
C LEU A 15 14.24 -14.54 -4.24
N ARG A 16 15.36 -14.81 -4.91
CA ARG A 16 16.46 -15.66 -4.41
C ARG A 16 17.71 -14.90 -4.05
N TRP A 17 17.67 -13.59 -4.28
CA TRP A 17 18.84 -12.74 -4.04
C TRP A 17 18.97 -12.38 -2.57
N GLU A 18 20.19 -12.44 -2.06
CA GLU A 18 20.56 -12.04 -0.72
C GLU A 18 21.79 -11.14 -0.82
N ASP A 19 21.78 -10.01 -0.14
CA ASP A 19 22.95 -9.10 -0.05
C ASP A 19 23.75 -9.30 1.23
N GLY A 20 23.36 -10.28 2.07
CA GLY A 20 23.98 -10.57 3.36
C GLY A 20 23.59 -9.60 4.49
N THR A 21 22.56 -8.78 4.29
CA THR A 21 22.01 -7.85 5.29
C THR A 21 20.55 -8.17 5.58
N ASP A 22 19.97 -7.56 6.64
CA ASP A 22 18.54 -7.62 6.95
C ASP A 22 17.74 -6.49 6.25
N THR A 23 18.34 -5.82 5.28
CA THR A 23 17.70 -4.75 4.52
C THR A 23 16.60 -5.32 3.62
N ARG A 24 15.44 -4.67 3.63
CA ARG A 24 14.33 -5.03 2.72
C ARG A 24 14.42 -4.22 1.43
N TYR A 25 14.01 -4.83 0.35
CA TYR A 25 14.10 -4.25 -0.98
C TYR A 25 12.81 -4.43 -1.76
N GLU A 26 12.54 -3.48 -2.64
CA GLU A 26 11.63 -3.60 -3.79
C GLU A 26 12.48 -3.85 -5.05
N LEU A 27 11.88 -4.45 -6.07
CA LEU A 27 12.50 -4.57 -7.38
C LEU A 27 11.85 -3.56 -8.33
N LEU A 28 12.61 -2.57 -8.78
CA LEU A 28 12.13 -1.54 -9.69
C LEU A 28 12.89 -1.60 -11.02
N ALA A 29 12.21 -2.01 -12.09
CA ALA A 29 12.80 -2.17 -13.41
C ALA A 29 14.13 -2.96 -13.40
N GLY A 30 14.15 -4.05 -12.61
CA GLY A 30 15.28 -4.94 -12.48
C GLY A 30 16.38 -4.46 -11.51
N GLN A 31 16.14 -3.40 -10.75
CA GLN A 31 17.09 -2.89 -9.74
C GLN A 31 16.52 -3.05 -8.34
N PRO A 32 17.23 -3.70 -7.41
CA PRO A 32 16.87 -3.72 -5.99
C PRO A 32 16.96 -2.32 -5.41
N MET A 33 15.88 -1.84 -4.81
CA MET A 33 15.80 -0.55 -4.12
C MET A 33 15.50 -0.77 -2.65
N ALA A 34 16.41 -0.34 -1.78
CA ALA A 34 16.25 -0.50 -0.33
C ALA A 34 15.05 0.31 0.20
N ILE A 35 14.29 -0.31 1.09
CA ILE A 35 13.15 0.32 1.78
C ILE A 35 13.63 0.79 3.16
N ALA A 36 13.43 2.07 3.45
CA ALA A 36 13.71 2.61 4.79
C ALA A 36 12.64 2.14 5.80
N PRO A 37 13.00 1.95 7.08
CA PRO A 37 12.01 1.71 8.12
C PRO A 37 10.96 2.83 8.18
N PRO A 38 9.69 2.50 8.40
CA PRO A 38 8.63 3.49 8.47
C PRO A 38 8.75 4.37 9.73
N ALA A 39 8.34 5.63 9.63
CA ALA A 39 8.21 6.51 10.79
C ALA A 39 7.08 6.04 11.73
N PRO A 40 7.11 6.35 13.05
CA PRO A 40 6.09 5.89 14.00
C PRO A 40 4.64 6.17 13.60
N PRO A 41 4.24 7.37 13.11
CA PRO A 41 2.86 7.62 12.68
C PRO A 41 2.38 6.67 11.59
N HIS A 42 3.25 6.38 10.62
CA HIS A 42 2.97 5.42 9.56
C HIS A 42 2.74 4.01 10.14
N GLY A 43 3.66 3.53 10.99
CA GLY A 43 3.55 2.21 11.58
C GLY A 43 2.29 2.03 12.45
N PHE A 44 1.94 3.04 13.26
CA PHE A 44 0.71 3.01 14.07
C PHE A 44 -0.55 2.99 13.20
N LEU A 45 -0.59 3.79 12.13
CA LEU A 45 -1.73 3.83 11.23
C LEU A 45 -1.87 2.50 10.47
N ALA A 46 -0.77 1.94 9.97
CA ALA A 46 -0.76 0.63 9.31
C ALA A 46 -1.24 -0.49 10.24
N ALA A 47 -0.77 -0.52 11.50
CA ALA A 47 -1.18 -1.52 12.48
C ALA A 47 -2.67 -1.42 12.80
N ARG A 48 -3.19 -0.19 12.98
CA ARG A 48 -4.62 0.03 13.25
C ARG A 48 -5.50 -0.35 12.06
N LEU A 49 -5.10 0.04 10.87
CA LEU A 49 -5.78 -0.33 9.64
C LEU A 49 -5.81 -1.86 9.47
N CYS A 50 -4.70 -2.54 9.71
CA CYS A 50 -4.60 -4.00 9.70
C CYS A 50 -5.61 -4.64 10.67
N ALA A 51 -5.69 -4.17 11.91
CA ALA A 51 -6.62 -4.68 12.91
C ALA A 51 -8.09 -4.48 12.50
N ARG A 52 -8.44 -3.33 11.90
CA ARG A 52 -9.80 -3.06 11.40
C ARG A 52 -10.14 -3.95 10.20
N ILE A 53 -9.20 -4.13 9.28
CA ILE A 53 -9.38 -5.03 8.13
C ILE A 53 -9.57 -6.47 8.61
N GLU A 54 -8.71 -6.98 9.49
CA GLU A 54 -8.84 -8.36 10.02
C GLU A 54 -10.19 -8.55 10.73
N GLY A 55 -10.64 -7.56 11.50
CA GLY A 55 -11.97 -7.58 12.13
C GLY A 55 -13.11 -7.71 11.11
N ALA A 56 -13.06 -6.98 10.00
CA ALA A 56 -14.06 -7.06 8.92
C ALA A 56 -14.02 -8.41 8.19
N LEU A 57 -12.84 -9.03 8.09
CA LEU A 57 -12.65 -10.29 7.39
C LEU A 57 -13.02 -11.55 8.20
N GLN A 58 -13.34 -11.45 9.50
CA GLN A 58 -13.69 -12.61 10.32
C GLN A 58 -14.86 -13.41 9.78
N SER A 59 -15.87 -12.76 9.21
CA SER A 59 -17.03 -13.38 8.57
C SER A 59 -16.83 -13.71 7.09
N ARG A 60 -15.66 -13.43 6.53
CA ARG A 60 -15.37 -13.56 5.10
C ARG A 60 -14.22 -14.53 4.79
N ARG A 61 -14.06 -15.54 5.62
CA ARG A 61 -13.02 -16.58 5.38
C ARG A 61 -13.23 -17.26 4.02
N PRO A 62 -12.16 -17.56 3.26
CA PRO A 62 -10.75 -17.56 3.65
C PRO A 62 -10.01 -16.22 3.47
N CYS A 63 -10.71 -15.09 3.26
CA CYS A 63 -10.04 -13.81 3.08
C CYS A 63 -9.21 -13.45 4.33
N MET A 64 -8.00 -12.94 4.10
CA MET A 64 -7.05 -12.54 5.13
C MET A 64 -6.24 -11.32 4.69
N VAL A 65 -5.77 -10.55 5.65
CA VAL A 65 -4.87 -9.41 5.42
C VAL A 65 -3.42 -9.85 5.63
N GLN A 66 -2.53 -9.39 4.77
CA GLN A 66 -1.08 -9.53 4.91
C GLN A 66 -0.47 -8.13 5.06
N ILE A 67 0.43 -7.97 6.03
CA ILE A 67 1.31 -6.80 6.15
C ILE A 67 2.55 -7.02 5.30
N GLU A 68 3.13 -5.91 4.78
CA GLU A 68 4.36 -5.95 3.98
C GLU A 68 4.26 -6.98 2.84
N ALA A 69 3.15 -6.89 2.09
CA ALA A 69 2.82 -7.86 1.07
C ALA A 69 3.64 -7.65 -0.21
N GLY A 70 4.35 -8.69 -0.64
CA GLY A 70 5.04 -8.68 -1.93
C GLY A 70 4.02 -8.68 -3.08
N ILE A 71 4.04 -7.64 -3.90
CA ILE A 71 3.14 -7.44 -5.05
C ILE A 71 3.96 -7.45 -6.33
N ALA A 72 3.85 -8.51 -7.12
CA ALA A 72 4.47 -8.54 -8.44
C ALA A 72 3.60 -7.84 -9.49
N ARG A 73 4.25 -7.17 -10.42
CA ARG A 73 3.59 -6.61 -11.59
C ARG A 73 3.26 -7.74 -12.59
N PRO A 74 1.99 -7.89 -13.05
CA PRO A 74 1.56 -9.08 -13.78
C PRO A 74 2.12 -9.18 -15.22
N ASP A 75 2.50 -8.06 -15.83
CA ASP A 75 2.95 -7.96 -17.23
C ASP A 75 4.47 -7.78 -17.38
N ARG A 76 5.22 -7.87 -16.27
CA ARG A 76 6.68 -7.76 -16.24
C ARG A 76 7.29 -8.66 -15.17
N ASP A 77 8.50 -9.13 -15.44
CA ASP A 77 9.26 -9.98 -14.53
C ASP A 77 10.42 -9.23 -13.84
N ASP A 78 10.41 -7.90 -13.88
CA ASP A 78 11.47 -7.04 -13.37
C ASP A 78 10.98 -6.01 -12.34
N THR A 79 9.75 -6.19 -11.83
CA THR A 79 9.14 -5.24 -10.87
C THR A 79 8.34 -5.97 -9.81
N CYS A 80 8.67 -5.67 -8.54
CA CYS A 80 7.98 -6.18 -7.36
C CYS A 80 8.00 -5.11 -6.27
N TYR A 81 6.84 -4.79 -5.75
CA TYR A 81 6.64 -3.83 -4.65
C TYR A 81 6.42 -4.56 -3.32
N VAL A 82 6.60 -3.84 -2.22
CA VAL A 82 6.16 -4.24 -0.90
C VAL A 82 5.05 -3.27 -0.49
N ALA A 83 3.80 -3.71 -0.56
CA ALA A 83 2.67 -2.92 -0.10
C ALA A 83 2.55 -3.01 1.42
N ASP A 84 2.17 -1.89 2.10
CA ASP A 84 2.01 -1.89 3.54
C ASP A 84 0.98 -2.95 3.99
N LEU A 85 -0.15 -3.04 3.28
CA LEU A 85 -1.19 -4.05 3.52
C LEU A 85 -1.78 -4.54 2.19
N ALA A 86 -2.12 -5.81 2.14
CA ALA A 86 -2.95 -6.34 1.06
C ALA A 86 -3.91 -7.42 1.58
N VAL A 87 -5.06 -7.55 0.95
CA VAL A 87 -6.05 -8.58 1.27
C VAL A 87 -6.19 -9.53 0.11
N THR A 88 -6.12 -10.83 0.39
CA THR A 88 -6.45 -11.88 -0.56
C THR A 88 -7.47 -12.84 0.02
N CYS A 89 -8.27 -13.46 -0.85
CA CYS A 89 -9.16 -14.56 -0.48
C CYS A 89 -8.62 -15.93 -0.94
N LYS A 90 -7.32 -15.99 -1.29
CA LYS A 90 -6.60 -17.23 -1.56
C LYS A 90 -5.84 -17.67 -0.34
N SER A 91 -5.93 -18.94 0.00
CA SER A 91 -5.09 -19.49 1.08
C SER A 91 -3.62 -19.48 0.67
N PRO A 92 -2.72 -18.91 1.48
CA PRO A 92 -1.29 -18.89 1.18
C PRO A 92 -0.72 -20.31 1.17
N ARG A 93 0.23 -20.55 0.27
CA ARG A 93 0.97 -21.83 0.22
C ARG A 93 2.33 -21.64 0.87
N SER A 94 2.82 -22.71 1.50
CA SER A 94 4.16 -22.69 2.06
C SER A 94 5.20 -22.40 0.99
N GLY A 95 6.09 -21.43 1.25
CA GLY A 95 7.16 -21.01 0.33
C GLY A 95 6.74 -19.93 -0.68
N GLU A 96 5.48 -19.48 -0.71
CA GLU A 96 5.09 -18.30 -1.47
C GLU A 96 5.66 -17.03 -0.80
N GLN A 97 6.32 -16.20 -1.61
CA GLN A 97 6.89 -14.91 -1.18
C GLN A 97 6.03 -13.71 -1.63
N LEU A 98 5.10 -13.96 -2.53
CA LEU A 98 4.21 -12.96 -3.10
C LEU A 98 2.76 -13.29 -2.76
N ILE A 99 1.95 -12.26 -2.54
CA ILE A 99 0.51 -12.45 -2.34
C ILE A 99 -0.15 -12.80 -3.67
N SER A 100 -1.00 -13.82 -3.66
CA SER A 100 -1.76 -14.25 -4.84
C SER A 100 -3.14 -13.60 -4.87
N ASP A 101 -3.54 -13.07 -6.04
CA ASP A 101 -4.86 -12.49 -6.30
C ASP A 101 -5.34 -11.50 -5.22
N PRO A 102 -4.59 -10.42 -4.91
CA PRO A 102 -5.05 -9.42 -3.97
C PRO A 102 -6.34 -8.75 -4.45
N VAL A 103 -7.32 -8.57 -3.56
CA VAL A 103 -8.57 -7.85 -3.83
C VAL A 103 -8.51 -6.40 -3.37
N LEU A 104 -7.74 -6.13 -2.32
CA LEU A 104 -7.44 -4.80 -1.79
C LEU A 104 -5.94 -4.66 -1.61
N ILE A 105 -5.39 -3.51 -2.01
CA ILE A 105 -4.03 -3.10 -1.68
C ILE A 105 -4.12 -1.76 -0.95
N ALA A 106 -3.39 -1.59 0.16
CA ALA A 106 -3.36 -0.35 0.90
C ALA A 106 -1.92 0.12 1.13
N GLU A 107 -1.70 1.41 0.88
CA GLU A 107 -0.44 2.10 1.15
C GLU A 107 -0.68 3.22 2.16
N VAL A 108 0.15 3.29 3.18
CA VAL A 108 0.20 4.38 4.13
C VAL A 108 1.23 5.39 3.64
N LEU A 109 0.76 6.51 3.12
CA LEU A 109 1.63 7.49 2.50
C LEU A 109 2.46 8.25 3.53
N SER A 110 3.72 8.49 3.20
CA SER A 110 4.63 9.36 3.94
C SER A 110 5.14 10.48 3.03
N PRO A 111 5.72 11.57 3.58
CA PRO A 111 6.31 12.63 2.76
C PRO A 111 7.41 12.13 1.80
N THR A 112 8.08 11.03 2.14
CA THR A 112 9.18 10.48 1.35
C THR A 112 8.75 9.51 0.26
N THR A 113 7.64 8.78 0.44
CA THR A 113 7.19 7.73 -0.50
C THR A 113 5.96 8.13 -1.30
N GLY A 114 5.16 9.07 -0.79
CA GLY A 114 3.83 9.36 -1.29
C GLY A 114 3.72 9.69 -2.79
N LEU A 115 4.74 10.32 -3.40
CA LEU A 115 4.75 10.57 -4.85
C LEU A 115 4.97 9.28 -5.65
N HIS A 116 5.88 8.42 -5.20
CA HIS A 116 6.15 7.14 -5.84
C HIS A 116 4.94 6.20 -5.75
N ASP A 117 4.35 6.11 -4.56
CA ASP A 117 3.18 5.27 -4.30
C ASP A 117 1.99 5.72 -5.17
N ARG A 118 1.70 7.03 -5.24
CA ARG A 118 0.61 7.59 -6.03
C ARG A 118 0.78 7.41 -7.54
N HIS A 119 1.98 7.63 -8.07
CA HIS A 119 2.18 7.70 -9.52
C HIS A 119 2.65 6.38 -10.12
N THR A 120 3.51 5.65 -9.43
CA THR A 120 4.11 4.44 -9.98
C THR A 120 3.37 3.19 -9.52
N LYS A 121 3.29 2.94 -8.21
CA LYS A 121 2.66 1.73 -7.68
C LYS A 121 1.18 1.64 -8.04
N VAL A 122 0.40 2.72 -7.87
CA VAL A 122 -1.03 2.73 -8.20
C VAL A 122 -1.29 2.38 -9.67
N ALA A 123 -0.47 2.91 -10.60
CA ALA A 123 -0.62 2.60 -12.01
C ALA A 123 -0.42 1.11 -12.29
N ASP A 124 0.50 0.47 -11.59
CA ASP A 124 0.79 -0.95 -11.72
C ASP A 124 -0.23 -1.83 -10.99
N TYR A 125 -0.69 -1.43 -9.78
CA TYR A 125 -1.74 -2.14 -9.05
C TYR A 125 -3.06 -2.21 -9.83
N ARG A 126 -3.40 -1.16 -10.57
CA ARG A 126 -4.58 -1.14 -11.45
C ARG A 126 -4.54 -2.20 -12.56
N ARG A 127 -3.35 -2.71 -12.92
CA ARG A 127 -3.18 -3.77 -13.93
C ARG A 127 -3.44 -5.17 -13.39
N ILE A 128 -3.46 -5.34 -12.07
CA ILE A 128 -3.74 -6.62 -11.42
C ILE A 128 -5.25 -6.86 -11.51
N ALA A 129 -5.66 -7.89 -12.23
CA ALA A 129 -7.06 -8.14 -12.55
C ALA A 129 -7.93 -8.40 -11.30
N SER A 130 -7.36 -9.00 -10.25
CA SER A 130 -8.06 -9.32 -9.00
C SER A 130 -8.26 -8.11 -8.09
N VAL A 131 -7.51 -7.02 -8.28
CA VAL A 131 -7.61 -5.82 -7.42
C VAL A 131 -8.89 -5.07 -7.73
N GLU A 132 -9.74 -4.97 -6.71
CA GLU A 132 -11.02 -4.26 -6.75
C GLU A 132 -10.89 -2.85 -6.15
N GLU A 133 -10.07 -2.69 -5.10
CA GLU A 133 -9.84 -1.42 -4.43
C GLU A 133 -8.37 -1.19 -4.13
N ILE A 134 -7.95 0.09 -4.18
CA ILE A 134 -6.65 0.56 -3.71
C ILE A 134 -6.93 1.68 -2.71
N LEU A 135 -6.38 1.57 -1.51
CA LEU A 135 -6.43 2.59 -0.48
C LEU A 135 -5.07 3.29 -0.40
N LEU A 136 -5.07 4.61 -0.48
CA LEU A 136 -3.95 5.47 -0.12
C LEU A 136 -4.35 6.29 1.09
N ILE A 137 -3.70 6.10 2.24
CA ILE A 137 -4.02 6.82 3.47
C ILE A 137 -2.79 7.57 3.97
N ASP A 138 -2.94 8.85 4.31
CA ASP A 138 -1.82 9.75 4.63
C ASP A 138 -1.45 9.65 6.12
N SER A 139 -0.18 9.44 6.44
CA SER A 139 0.30 9.36 7.84
C SER A 139 0.50 10.72 8.51
N THR A 140 0.38 11.83 7.77
CA THR A 140 0.62 13.20 8.26
C THR A 140 -0.60 14.09 8.27
N SER A 141 -1.71 13.62 7.69
CA SER A 141 -2.99 14.35 7.65
C SER A 141 -4.17 13.39 7.63
N ILE A 142 -5.33 13.81 8.15
CA ILE A 142 -6.55 12.99 8.11
C ILE A 142 -7.12 13.03 6.69
N PHE A 143 -6.54 12.21 5.84
CA PHE A 143 -6.83 12.16 4.42
C PHE A 143 -6.62 10.76 3.87
N ALA A 144 -7.52 10.33 2.98
CA ALA A 144 -7.36 9.11 2.21
C ALA A 144 -7.95 9.25 0.80
N GLU A 145 -7.45 8.43 -0.10
CA GLU A 145 -8.00 8.20 -1.43
C GLU A 145 -8.36 6.72 -1.54
N VAL A 146 -9.60 6.43 -1.88
CA VAL A 146 -10.06 5.08 -2.20
C VAL A 146 -10.30 5.01 -3.71
N LEU A 147 -9.52 4.18 -4.37
CA LEU A 147 -9.67 3.96 -5.79
C LEU A 147 -10.42 2.63 -5.98
N ARG A 148 -11.60 2.68 -6.60
CA ARG A 148 -12.45 1.50 -6.87
C ARG A 148 -12.49 1.17 -8.33
N ARG A 149 -12.46 -0.11 -8.63
CA ARG A 149 -12.66 -0.61 -9.99
C ARG A 149 -14.16 -0.72 -10.27
N GLU A 150 -14.61 -0.06 -11.32
CA GLU A 150 -15.98 -0.17 -11.85
C GLU A 150 -15.91 -0.57 -13.33
N GLY A 151 -15.96 -1.86 -13.60
CA GLY A 151 -15.70 -2.39 -14.95
C GLY A 151 -14.27 -2.02 -15.42
N ASP A 152 -14.20 -1.29 -16.53
CA ASP A 152 -12.91 -0.84 -17.10
C ASP A 152 -12.43 0.51 -16.53
N ARG A 153 -13.15 1.07 -15.57
CA ARG A 153 -12.85 2.39 -15.00
C ARG A 153 -12.37 2.26 -13.56
N TRP A 154 -11.61 3.27 -13.12
CA TRP A 154 -11.25 3.48 -11.74
C TRP A 154 -11.85 4.80 -11.26
N ILE A 155 -12.64 4.73 -10.22
CA ILE A 155 -13.24 5.90 -9.55
C ILE A 155 -12.40 6.18 -8.31
N THR A 156 -12.04 7.44 -8.09
CA THR A 156 -11.33 7.88 -6.89
C THR A 156 -12.30 8.64 -5.98
N GLU A 157 -12.49 8.15 -4.77
CA GLU A 157 -13.19 8.83 -3.69
C GLU A 157 -12.18 9.47 -2.76
N ILE A 158 -12.39 10.74 -2.44
CA ILE A 158 -11.58 11.50 -1.48
C ILE A 158 -12.27 11.49 -0.13
N VAL A 159 -11.57 11.00 0.91
CA VAL A 159 -12.04 10.96 2.29
C VAL A 159 -11.19 11.91 3.12
N ARG A 160 -11.80 12.97 3.67
CA ARG A 160 -11.07 14.03 4.36
C ARG A 160 -11.71 14.43 5.67
N GLY A 161 -10.88 14.59 6.68
CA GLY A 161 -11.25 15.08 8.01
C GLY A 161 -11.76 14.00 8.96
N PRO A 162 -11.79 14.29 10.28
CA PRO A 162 -11.99 13.30 11.32
C PRO A 162 -13.40 12.66 11.31
N LEU A 163 -14.41 13.39 10.87
CA LEU A 163 -15.80 12.92 10.84
C LEU A 163 -16.16 12.18 9.54
N ALA A 164 -15.26 12.17 8.56
CA ALA A 164 -15.48 11.44 7.32
C ALA A 164 -15.42 9.92 7.58
N THR A 165 -16.15 9.18 6.74
CA THR A 165 -16.21 7.72 6.81
C THR A 165 -15.39 7.12 5.67
N LEU A 166 -14.43 6.28 6.01
CA LEU A 166 -13.73 5.42 5.08
C LEU A 166 -14.58 4.16 4.85
N SER A 167 -14.85 3.85 3.59
CA SER A 167 -15.57 2.63 3.21
C SER A 167 -14.73 1.83 2.20
N LEU A 168 -14.41 0.58 2.53
CA LEU A 168 -13.76 -0.38 1.65
C LEU A 168 -14.76 -1.50 1.34
N VAL A 169 -15.45 -1.33 0.20
CA VAL A 169 -16.58 -2.18 -0.19
C VAL A 169 -16.15 -3.60 -0.50
N SER A 170 -14.97 -3.78 -1.12
CA SER A 170 -14.41 -5.08 -1.47
C SER A 170 -14.30 -6.03 -0.27
N ILE A 171 -14.09 -5.47 0.93
CA ILE A 171 -13.93 -6.24 2.17
C ILE A 171 -15.03 -5.97 3.20
N GLY A 172 -15.98 -5.07 2.92
CA GLY A 172 -17.09 -4.72 3.81
C GLY A 172 -16.65 -3.95 5.06
N LEU A 173 -15.52 -3.22 5.01
CA LEU A 173 -15.04 -2.37 6.10
C LEU A 173 -15.66 -0.98 6.00
N THR A 174 -16.15 -0.48 7.14
CA THR A 174 -16.52 0.93 7.33
C THR A 174 -15.95 1.40 8.66
N ALA A 175 -15.24 2.53 8.66
CA ALA A 175 -14.65 3.14 9.85
C ALA A 175 -14.65 4.67 9.71
N THR A 176 -14.77 5.39 10.82
CA THR A 176 -14.53 6.84 10.79
C THR A 176 -13.03 7.11 10.73
N MET A 177 -12.66 8.21 10.07
CA MET A 177 -11.25 8.60 10.00
C MET A 177 -10.68 8.89 11.39
N SER A 178 -11.48 9.46 12.31
CA SER A 178 -11.06 9.66 13.71
C SER A 178 -10.68 8.37 14.42
N GLU A 179 -11.37 7.25 14.15
CA GLU A 179 -11.00 5.95 14.73
C GLU A 179 -9.68 5.41 14.21
N LEU A 180 -9.33 5.71 12.95
CA LEU A 180 -8.07 5.28 12.34
C LEU A 180 -6.88 6.11 12.85
N TYR A 181 -7.08 7.39 13.12
CA TYR A 181 -6.03 8.31 13.57
C TYR A 181 -5.99 8.54 15.08
N GLU A 182 -6.80 7.85 15.87
CA GLU A 182 -6.87 8.02 17.33
C GLU A 182 -5.47 7.89 17.95
N GLY A 183 -5.05 8.87 18.75
CA GLY A 183 -3.77 8.89 19.45
C GLY A 183 -2.53 9.08 18.54
N ILE A 184 -2.72 9.35 17.24
CA ILE A 184 -1.64 9.77 16.35
C ILE A 184 -1.58 11.29 16.41
N ASP A 185 -0.44 11.82 16.88
CA ASP A 185 -0.18 13.25 16.86
C ASP A 185 0.18 13.69 15.44
N LEU A 186 -0.74 14.39 14.80
CA LEU A 186 -0.55 14.87 13.43
C LEU A 186 0.03 16.28 13.47
N PRO A 187 0.94 16.62 12.55
CA PRO A 187 1.42 18.00 12.45
C PRO A 187 0.25 18.95 12.23
N ASP A 188 0.27 20.09 12.94
CA ASP A 188 -0.74 21.14 12.80
C ASP A 188 -0.97 21.42 11.32
N GLN A 189 -2.17 21.14 10.83
CA GLN A 189 -2.62 21.52 9.49
C GLN A 189 -2.78 23.05 9.48
N GLY A 190 -1.64 23.74 9.50
CA GLY A 190 -1.48 25.17 9.73
C GLY A 190 -2.67 25.96 9.26
N ALA A 191 -3.24 26.78 10.13
CA ALA A 191 -4.24 27.76 9.78
C ALA A 191 -3.79 28.44 8.49
N ALA A 192 -4.52 28.16 7.40
CA ALA A 192 -4.30 28.83 6.12
C ALA A 192 -4.13 30.31 6.42
N THR A 193 -2.95 30.82 6.11
CA THR A 193 -2.56 32.22 6.29
C THR A 193 -3.74 33.10 5.94
N ARG A 194 -4.33 33.75 6.99
CA ARG A 194 -5.24 34.87 6.79
C ARG A 194 -4.49 35.88 5.91
N PRO A 195 -5.03 36.26 4.76
CA PRO A 195 -4.45 37.38 4.03
C PRO A 195 -4.47 38.58 4.98
N MET A 196 -3.28 39.12 5.25
CA MET A 196 -3.19 40.41 5.93
C MET A 196 -3.83 41.44 5.02
N GLY A 197 -4.91 42.06 5.53
CA GLY A 197 -5.55 43.25 4.93
C GLY A 197 -4.67 44.49 5.04
#